data_a1269166227e4060c7cf604390fd9609
#
_entry.id   a1269166227e4060c7cf604390fd9609
#
_cell.length_a   1.000
_cell.length_b   1.000
_cell.length_c   1.000
_cell.angle_alpha   90.00
_cell.angle_beta   90.00
_cell.angle_gamma   90.00
#
_symmetry.space_group_name_H-M   'P 1'
#
loop_
_entity.id
_entity.type
_entity.pdbx_description
1 polymer ?
#
loop_
_entity_poly.entity_id
_entity_poly.type
_entity_poly.pdbx_seq_one_letter_code
_entity_poly.pdbx_strand_id
1 'polypeptide(L)'
;MYQTNSDALKAFQNRKDKGLNISAKLWQQSMIYKEELEAAISCAIQKGTSAVTLSKRISQYLLDFPSLQKDYKDRYGSAEHIQDCEYRSIRLARSEINMAYQTSENERWKQMDFVVGYEIKLSPSHHNRMPHGDICDTLAGKYPKDFRWTGWHPNDLCYKVPILKTEEEFWEWDGLSDVSTESINEVKDVPDEFKKWVLDNQQKIEKARERNTLPYFLRDNKSIVQNINTENSAKELVNRASLVGKEVQSLAESIAKNNKGFVTPINYKSISSITRKATTEGITPYDIKDAVRTTIIVPKSQIDQVLNELSENDSFVRLKRQKPESFMGYSGNIVNIQTSNGLIAEIQVNTDRMIYAKEKPEDAKRILGEKRWKNIQNQTGMKGGLGHKYYEEWRVLDKADKKAQKIVEKSIEYYSHFQ
;
A
#
# COMPACT_ATOMS: atom_id res chain seq x y z
N MET A 1 23.41 11.37 21.57
CA MET A 1 22.19 11.43 22.42
C MET A 1 21.53 12.81 22.45
N TYR A 2 22.27 13.92 22.62
CA TYR A 2 21.69 15.29 22.64
C TYR A 2 21.15 15.79 21.29
N GLN A 3 21.77 15.44 20.15
CA GLN A 3 21.29 15.84 18.81
C GLN A 3 19.95 15.21 18.46
N THR A 4 19.75 13.95 18.81
CA THR A 4 18.51 13.20 18.52
C THR A 4 17.28 13.80 19.22
N ASN A 5 17.46 14.23 20.49
CA ASN A 5 16.36 14.86 21.23
C ASN A 5 16.03 16.28 20.71
N SER A 6 17.03 17.01 20.22
CA SER A 6 16.82 18.32 19.61
C SER A 6 16.05 18.22 18.29
N ASP A 7 16.36 17.23 17.46
CA ASP A 7 15.70 17.04 16.17
C ASP A 7 14.29 16.51 16.35
N ALA A 8 14.06 15.58 17.29
CA ALA A 8 12.72 15.13 17.66
C ALA A 8 11.86 16.29 18.21
N LEU A 9 12.44 17.16 19.03
CA LEU A 9 11.75 18.33 19.53
C LEU A 9 11.39 19.32 18.42
N LYS A 10 12.30 19.57 17.47
CA LYS A 10 12.03 20.42 16.30
C LYS A 10 10.95 19.82 15.40
N ALA A 11 11.02 18.52 15.14
CA ALA A 11 9.99 17.81 14.36
C ALA A 11 8.62 17.92 15.04
N PHE A 12 8.58 17.77 16.36
CA PHE A 12 7.36 17.94 17.14
C PHE A 12 6.82 19.39 17.12
N GLN A 13 7.68 20.38 17.29
CA GLN A 13 7.29 21.80 17.23
C GLN A 13 6.76 22.21 15.85
N ASN A 14 7.35 21.66 14.79
CA ASN A 14 6.98 21.96 13.41
C ASN A 14 5.79 21.15 12.88
N ARG A 15 5.30 20.15 13.62
CA ARG A 15 4.13 19.38 13.21
C ARG A 15 2.89 20.27 13.08
N LYS A 16 2.04 19.95 12.09
CA LYS A 16 0.78 20.65 11.88
C LYS A 16 -0.40 19.69 12.00
N ASP A 17 -1.44 20.15 12.67
CA ASP A 17 -2.72 19.49 12.74
C ASP A 17 -3.81 20.49 12.35
N LYS A 18 -4.69 20.14 11.40
CA LYS A 18 -5.66 21.06 10.82
C LYS A 18 -5.03 22.35 10.23
N GLY A 19 -3.80 22.21 9.69
CA GLY A 19 -3.02 23.34 9.17
C GLY A 19 -2.32 24.20 10.21
N LEU A 20 -2.51 23.94 11.50
CA LEU A 20 -1.98 24.70 12.63
C LEU A 20 -0.89 23.92 13.36
N ASN A 21 0.23 24.55 13.67
CA ASN A 21 1.20 24.00 14.62
C ASN A 21 0.70 24.17 16.07
N ILE A 22 1.45 23.70 17.06
CA ILE A 22 1.08 23.82 18.48
C ILE A 22 0.69 25.25 18.85
N SER A 23 1.50 26.18 18.43
CA SER A 23 1.31 27.60 18.60
C SER A 23 -0.02 28.07 18.04
N ALA A 24 -0.23 27.82 16.76
CA ALA A 24 -1.44 28.25 16.07
C ALA A 24 -2.71 27.62 16.66
N LYS A 25 -2.67 26.41 17.23
CA LYS A 25 -3.79 25.80 17.95
C LYS A 25 -4.14 26.54 19.25
N LEU A 26 -3.12 27.01 19.97
CA LEU A 26 -3.32 27.80 21.16
C LEU A 26 -3.82 29.20 20.82
N TRP A 27 -3.58 29.64 19.59
CA TRP A 27 -3.64 31.02 19.10
C TRP A 27 -4.92 31.48 18.46
N GLN A 28 -5.88 30.61 18.21
CA GLN A 28 -7.16 31.09 17.70
C GLN A 28 -7.80 32.20 18.55
N GLN A 29 -7.14 32.60 19.62
CA GLN A 29 -7.78 33.48 20.62
C GLN A 29 -6.96 34.68 21.11
N SER A 30 -5.68 34.77 20.93
CA SER A 30 -4.92 35.99 21.24
C SER A 30 -3.46 35.93 20.79
N MET A 31 -3.07 36.86 19.94
CA MET A 31 -1.71 36.96 19.37
C MET A 31 -0.62 37.30 20.42
N ILE A 32 -1.00 37.81 21.56
CA ILE A 32 -0.11 38.42 22.55
C ILE A 32 0.67 37.36 23.36
N TYR A 33 0.15 36.16 23.53
CA TYR A 33 0.74 35.16 24.43
C TYR A 33 1.48 34.01 23.74
N LYS A 34 1.67 34.12 22.45
CA LYS A 34 2.20 33.05 21.61
C LYS A 34 3.56 32.54 22.06
N GLU A 35 4.52 33.41 22.11
CA GLU A 35 5.90 33.08 22.40
C GLU A 35 6.06 32.53 23.81
N GLU A 36 5.30 33.07 24.77
CA GLU A 36 5.33 32.61 26.15
C GLU A 36 4.76 31.20 26.33
N LEU A 37 3.69 30.86 25.60
CA LEU A 37 3.10 29.54 25.66
C LEU A 37 3.93 28.47 24.95
N GLU A 38 4.48 28.79 23.80
CA GLU A 38 5.42 27.90 23.10
C GLU A 38 6.66 27.63 23.96
N ALA A 39 7.21 28.67 24.55
CA ALA A 39 8.36 28.56 25.45
C ALA A 39 8.01 27.73 26.72
N ALA A 40 6.83 27.95 27.30
CA ALA A 40 6.39 27.20 28.47
C ALA A 40 6.18 25.70 28.18
N ILE A 41 5.56 25.36 27.06
CA ILE A 41 5.34 23.96 26.62
C ILE A 41 6.68 23.32 26.26
N SER A 42 7.50 23.97 25.47
CA SER A 42 8.82 23.46 25.06
C SER A 42 9.74 23.23 26.26
N CYS A 43 9.77 24.17 27.21
CA CYS A 43 10.54 24.04 28.43
C CYS A 43 10.02 22.90 29.34
N ALA A 44 8.70 22.72 29.41
CA ALA A 44 8.09 21.63 30.17
C ALA A 44 8.44 20.26 29.60
N ILE A 45 8.40 20.12 28.26
CA ILE A 45 8.79 18.89 27.57
C ILE A 45 10.27 18.57 27.79
N GLN A 46 11.14 19.57 27.61
CA GLN A 46 12.60 19.40 27.82
C GLN A 46 12.96 19.01 29.26
N LYS A 47 12.25 19.57 30.24
CA LYS A 47 12.49 19.31 31.67
C LYS A 47 11.73 18.09 32.21
N GLY A 48 10.93 17.42 31.40
CA GLY A 48 10.09 16.33 31.87
C GLY A 48 9.03 16.78 32.90
N THR A 49 8.53 18.01 32.76
CA THR A 49 7.54 18.57 33.69
C THR A 49 6.22 17.80 33.58
N SER A 50 5.57 17.50 34.71
CA SER A 50 4.30 16.79 34.69
C SER A 50 3.18 17.58 33.98
N ALA A 51 2.23 16.87 33.39
CA ALA A 51 1.06 17.48 32.74
C ALA A 51 0.26 18.36 33.70
N VAL A 52 0.16 17.97 34.97
CA VAL A 52 -0.53 18.75 36.02
C VAL A 52 0.21 20.10 36.26
N THR A 53 1.51 20.08 36.34
CA THR A 53 2.29 21.31 36.54
C THR A 53 2.21 22.23 35.32
N LEU A 54 2.27 21.65 34.10
CA LEU A 54 2.13 22.42 32.85
C LEU A 54 0.69 22.98 32.72
N SER A 55 -0.34 22.19 33.04
CA SER A 55 -1.73 22.63 32.93
C SER A 55 -2.03 23.87 33.77
N LYS A 56 -1.49 23.95 34.99
CA LYS A 56 -1.64 25.13 35.87
C LYS A 56 -1.08 26.40 35.24
N ARG A 57 -0.02 26.28 34.44
CA ARG A 57 0.62 27.42 33.75
C ARG A 57 -0.16 27.88 32.52
N ILE A 58 -0.80 26.94 31.80
CA ILE A 58 -1.51 27.24 30.55
C ILE A 58 -3.01 27.47 30.74
N SER A 59 -3.59 27.10 31.88
CA SER A 59 -5.05 27.20 32.12
C SER A 59 -5.58 28.62 31.95
N GLN A 60 -4.83 29.64 32.38
CA GLN A 60 -5.21 31.04 32.25
C GLN A 60 -5.37 31.55 30.81
N TYR A 61 -4.83 30.80 29.83
CA TYR A 61 -4.84 31.22 28.42
C TYR A 61 -5.88 30.47 27.57
N LEU A 62 -6.62 29.52 28.13
CA LEU A 62 -7.60 28.71 27.40
C LEU A 62 -9.01 29.24 27.60
N LEU A 63 -9.66 29.54 26.48
CA LEU A 63 -11.06 29.94 26.44
C LEU A 63 -12.02 28.75 26.28
N ASP A 64 -13.31 29.01 26.41
CA ASP A 64 -14.37 28.01 26.36
C ASP A 64 -14.75 27.61 24.94
N PHE A 65 -14.69 26.33 24.63
CA PHE A 65 -15.05 25.79 23.33
C PHE A 65 -16.19 24.79 23.40
N PRO A 66 -17.27 24.98 22.64
CA PRO A 66 -18.40 24.03 22.60
C PRO A 66 -18.00 22.61 22.20
N SER A 67 -16.94 22.48 21.36
CA SER A 67 -16.43 21.16 20.93
C SER A 67 -15.87 20.30 22.06
N LEU A 68 -15.37 20.93 23.14
CA LEU A 68 -14.85 20.21 24.30
C LEU A 68 -15.97 19.65 25.16
N GLN A 69 -17.13 20.30 25.20
CA GLN A 69 -18.31 19.80 25.89
C GLN A 69 -18.79 18.47 25.31
N LYS A 70 -18.77 18.38 23.97
CA LYS A 70 -19.13 17.13 23.29
C LYS A 70 -18.13 16.01 23.59
N ASP A 71 -16.82 16.27 23.49
CA ASP A 71 -15.77 15.30 23.77
C ASP A 71 -15.86 14.76 25.21
N TYR A 72 -16.14 15.62 26.16
CA TYR A 72 -16.31 15.21 27.55
C TYR A 72 -17.56 14.37 27.75
N LYS A 73 -18.69 14.81 27.20
CA LYS A 73 -19.95 14.07 27.27
C LYS A 73 -19.82 12.67 26.67
N ASP A 74 -19.17 12.58 25.53
CA ASP A 74 -18.94 11.29 24.83
C ASP A 74 -18.08 10.34 25.68
N ARG A 75 -17.15 10.86 26.51
CA ARG A 75 -16.26 10.06 27.37
C ARG A 75 -16.82 9.74 28.74
N TYR A 76 -17.51 10.68 29.37
CA TYR A 76 -17.88 10.60 30.76
C TYR A 76 -19.41 10.63 31.00
N GLY A 77 -20.20 10.69 29.95
CA GLY A 77 -21.65 10.65 29.99
C GLY A 77 -22.35 11.93 30.51
N SER A 78 -21.59 12.94 30.98
CA SER A 78 -22.13 14.23 31.40
C SER A 78 -21.23 15.39 30.99
N ALA A 79 -21.82 16.57 30.84
CA ALA A 79 -21.12 17.79 30.47
C ALA A 79 -20.91 18.78 31.63
N GLU A 80 -21.30 18.40 32.85
CA GLU A 80 -21.42 19.34 33.98
C GLU A 80 -20.09 19.94 34.48
N HIS A 81 -18.95 19.25 34.22
CA HIS A 81 -17.65 19.66 34.72
C HIS A 81 -16.72 20.32 33.70
N ILE A 82 -17.20 20.63 32.50
CA ILE A 82 -16.33 21.14 31.42
C ILE A 82 -16.21 22.65 31.38
N GLN A 83 -16.90 23.34 32.20
CA GLN A 83 -16.78 24.79 32.28
C GLN A 83 -15.42 25.23 32.85
N ASP A 84 -14.62 24.27 33.28
CA ASP A 84 -13.34 24.52 33.92
C ASP A 84 -12.18 24.60 32.92
N CYS A 85 -11.54 25.74 32.87
CA CYS A 85 -10.25 25.93 32.12
C CYS A 85 -9.21 24.90 32.54
N GLU A 86 -9.27 24.35 33.72
CA GLU A 86 -8.36 23.34 34.24
C GLU A 86 -8.45 22.02 33.47
N TYR A 87 -9.66 21.48 33.21
CA TYR A 87 -9.80 20.27 32.40
C TYR A 87 -9.21 20.43 30.98
N ARG A 88 -9.45 21.54 30.33
CA ARG A 88 -8.94 21.82 28.99
C ARG A 88 -7.44 21.93 28.97
N SER A 89 -6.88 22.60 29.99
CA SER A 89 -5.46 22.76 30.14
C SER A 89 -4.78 21.42 30.36
N ILE A 90 -5.33 20.55 31.21
CA ILE A 90 -4.77 19.24 31.50
C ILE A 90 -4.91 18.28 30.30
N ARG A 91 -6.03 18.36 29.58
CA ARG A 91 -6.24 17.60 28.36
C ARG A 91 -5.20 17.98 27.28
N LEU A 92 -4.99 19.26 27.05
CA LEU A 92 -3.98 19.76 26.13
C LEU A 92 -2.58 19.34 26.57
N ALA A 93 -2.21 19.61 27.81
CA ALA A 93 -0.89 19.29 28.35
C ALA A 93 -0.57 17.79 28.25
N ARG A 94 -1.50 16.91 28.59
CA ARG A 94 -1.34 15.47 28.48
C ARG A 94 -1.15 15.04 27.02
N SER A 95 -1.99 15.57 26.11
CA SER A 95 -1.88 15.26 24.69
C SER A 95 -0.52 15.68 24.12
N GLU A 96 -0.09 16.89 24.39
CA GLU A 96 1.17 17.43 23.85
C GLU A 96 2.39 16.73 24.42
N ILE A 97 2.43 16.46 25.73
CA ILE A 97 3.53 15.71 26.37
C ILE A 97 3.60 14.27 25.82
N ASN A 98 2.46 13.57 25.74
CA ASN A 98 2.44 12.21 25.19
C ASN A 98 2.90 12.20 23.73
N MET A 99 2.39 13.09 22.90
CA MET A 99 2.78 13.20 21.49
C MET A 99 4.25 13.51 21.31
N ALA A 100 4.82 14.39 22.16
CA ALA A 100 6.26 14.69 22.15
C ALA A 100 7.08 13.45 22.50
N TYR A 101 6.70 12.72 23.53
CA TYR A 101 7.35 11.49 23.94
C TYR A 101 7.29 10.44 22.82
N GLN A 102 6.11 10.17 22.27
CA GLN A 102 5.95 9.18 21.21
C GLN A 102 6.69 9.56 19.92
N THR A 103 6.74 10.86 19.59
CA THR A 103 7.54 11.36 18.46
C THR A 103 9.02 11.09 18.67
N SER A 104 9.54 11.38 19.87
CA SER A 104 10.93 11.12 20.23
C SER A 104 11.27 9.63 20.15
N GLU A 105 10.40 8.75 20.64
CA GLU A 105 10.56 7.31 20.53
C GLU A 105 10.53 6.82 19.07
N ASN A 106 9.63 7.35 18.22
CA ASN A 106 9.62 7.02 16.80
C ASN A 106 10.95 7.33 16.12
N GLU A 107 11.51 8.51 16.37
CA GLU A 107 12.79 8.91 15.75
C GLU A 107 13.97 8.13 16.33
N ARG A 108 13.95 7.82 17.62
CA ARG A 108 14.99 7.02 18.26
C ARG A 108 15.01 5.58 17.76
N TRP A 109 13.86 4.91 17.74
CA TRP A 109 13.77 3.50 17.31
C TRP A 109 14.04 3.31 15.83
N LYS A 110 13.72 4.31 15.01
CA LYS A 110 14.07 4.28 13.59
C LYS A 110 15.56 4.09 13.34
N GLN A 111 16.42 4.63 14.25
CA GLN A 111 17.87 4.54 14.15
C GLN A 111 18.46 3.26 14.78
N MET A 112 17.64 2.43 15.44
CA MET A 112 18.06 1.22 16.13
C MET A 112 17.76 -0.01 15.28
N ASP A 113 18.74 -0.62 14.64
CA ASP A 113 18.55 -1.75 13.73
C ASP A 113 18.04 -3.02 14.41
N PHE A 114 18.21 -3.13 15.72
CA PHE A 114 17.68 -4.21 16.52
C PHE A 114 16.22 -4.04 16.93
N VAL A 115 15.60 -2.88 16.70
CA VAL A 115 14.15 -2.68 16.86
C VAL A 115 13.48 -3.01 15.53
N VAL A 116 12.62 -4.02 15.54
CA VAL A 116 11.99 -4.59 14.33
C VAL A 116 10.47 -4.38 14.28
N GLY A 117 9.93 -3.66 15.24
CA GLY A 117 8.52 -3.30 15.35
C GLY A 117 8.24 -2.76 16.76
N TYR A 118 6.99 -2.55 17.07
CA TYR A 118 6.56 -2.21 18.43
C TYR A 118 5.11 -2.63 18.69
N GLU A 119 4.78 -2.79 19.96
CA GLU A 119 3.44 -3.08 20.42
C GLU A 119 2.84 -1.87 21.11
N ILE A 120 1.66 -1.43 20.67
CA ILE A 120 0.87 -0.38 21.34
C ILE A 120 -0.01 -1.06 22.37
N LYS A 121 0.15 -0.67 23.62
CA LYS A 121 -0.56 -1.22 24.77
C LYS A 121 -1.47 -0.20 25.40
N LEU A 122 -2.59 -0.68 25.92
CA LEU A 122 -3.50 0.13 26.73
C LEU A 122 -2.81 0.54 28.01
N SER A 123 -3.05 1.78 28.44
CA SER A 123 -2.65 2.23 29.78
C SER A 123 -3.30 1.35 30.86
N PRO A 124 -2.58 1.01 31.95
CA PRO A 124 -3.19 0.29 33.08
C PRO A 124 -4.43 0.96 33.65
N SER A 125 -4.55 2.27 33.51
CA SER A 125 -5.73 3.03 33.92
C SER A 125 -6.82 3.16 32.86
N HIS A 126 -6.65 2.53 31.69
CA HIS A 126 -7.53 2.73 30.53
C HIS A 126 -8.99 2.40 30.85
N HIS A 127 -9.26 1.20 31.32
CA HIS A 127 -10.64 0.76 31.64
C HIS A 127 -11.31 1.55 32.76
N ASN A 128 -10.52 2.07 33.71
CA ASN A 128 -11.07 2.96 34.77
C ASN A 128 -11.49 4.31 34.21
N ARG A 129 -10.84 4.78 33.15
CA ARG A 129 -11.12 6.07 32.50
C ARG A 129 -12.12 5.97 31.35
N MET A 130 -12.15 4.82 30.69
CA MET A 130 -13.00 4.51 29.54
C MET A 130 -13.74 3.19 29.77
N PRO A 131 -14.70 3.15 30.71
CA PRO A 131 -15.38 1.90 31.10
C PRO A 131 -16.20 1.27 29.97
N HIS A 132 -16.54 2.03 28.94
CA HIS A 132 -17.27 1.55 27.75
C HIS A 132 -16.35 1.24 26.56
N GLY A 133 -15.03 1.32 26.76
CA GLY A 133 -14.05 1.17 25.69
C GLY A 133 -14.02 2.36 24.72
N ASP A 134 -13.00 2.41 23.90
CA ASP A 134 -12.86 3.38 22.81
C ASP A 134 -12.02 2.82 21.64
N ILE A 135 -11.54 3.70 20.77
CA ILE A 135 -10.68 3.33 19.65
C ILE A 135 -9.38 2.63 20.08
N CYS A 136 -8.87 2.92 21.27
CA CYS A 136 -7.66 2.29 21.80
C CYS A 136 -7.82 0.77 21.97
N ASP A 137 -9.01 0.34 22.45
CA ASP A 137 -9.31 -1.10 22.62
C ASP A 137 -9.29 -1.84 21.29
N THR A 138 -9.73 -1.17 20.21
CA THR A 138 -9.79 -1.76 18.87
C THR A 138 -8.42 -1.77 18.19
N LEU A 139 -7.62 -0.73 18.41
CA LEU A 139 -6.38 -0.51 17.65
C LEU A 139 -5.10 -0.80 18.43
N ALA A 140 -5.18 -1.27 19.69
CA ALA A 140 -4.02 -1.81 20.39
C ALA A 140 -3.47 -3.03 19.65
N GLY A 141 -2.14 -3.20 19.60
CA GLY A 141 -1.53 -4.34 18.91
C GLY A 141 -0.13 -4.05 18.40
N LYS A 142 0.39 -4.99 17.58
CA LYS A 142 1.75 -4.94 17.04
C LYS A 142 1.77 -4.19 15.70
N TYR A 143 2.69 -3.25 15.55
CA TYR A 143 2.83 -2.39 14.38
C TYR A 143 4.25 -2.42 13.81
N PRO A 144 4.40 -2.23 12.49
CA PRO A 144 5.71 -2.13 11.86
C PRO A 144 6.50 -0.96 12.41
N LYS A 145 7.82 -1.06 12.34
CA LYS A 145 8.76 -0.03 12.81
C LYS A 145 8.53 1.35 12.17
N ASP A 146 8.09 1.38 10.93
CA ASP A 146 7.83 2.60 10.15
C ASP A 146 6.44 3.21 10.37
N PHE A 147 5.53 2.49 11.04
CA PHE A 147 4.23 3.05 11.42
C PHE A 147 4.43 4.17 12.44
N ARG A 148 3.93 5.36 12.13
CA ARG A 148 4.07 6.54 13.00
C ARG A 148 2.87 6.69 13.90
N TRP A 149 3.09 6.42 15.19
CA TRP A 149 2.04 6.58 16.18
C TRP A 149 2.44 7.60 17.24
N THR A 150 1.51 8.53 17.55
CA THR A 150 1.66 9.56 18.57
C THR A 150 0.43 9.65 19.49
N GLY A 151 -0.43 8.64 19.43
CA GLY A 151 -1.72 8.54 20.13
C GLY A 151 -2.86 8.35 19.14
N TRP A 152 -3.92 7.71 19.58
CA TRP A 152 -5.13 7.48 18.78
C TRP A 152 -6.08 8.68 18.84
N HIS A 153 -6.10 9.37 19.95
CA HIS A 153 -6.97 10.51 20.21
C HIS A 153 -6.32 11.49 21.22
N PRO A 154 -6.83 12.72 21.36
CA PRO A 154 -6.39 13.63 22.40
C PRO A 154 -6.58 13.04 23.79
N ASN A 155 -5.62 13.32 24.71
CA ASN A 155 -5.59 12.78 26.07
C ASN A 155 -5.42 11.25 26.14
N ASP A 156 -4.83 10.66 25.09
CA ASP A 156 -4.43 9.27 25.07
C ASP A 156 -3.26 9.03 26.04
N LEU A 157 -3.34 7.94 26.79
CA LEU A 157 -2.29 7.49 27.72
C LEU A 157 -1.77 6.10 27.36
N CYS A 158 -2.14 5.55 26.22
CA CYS A 158 -1.57 4.32 25.71
C CYS A 158 -0.08 4.53 25.43
N TYR A 159 0.68 3.45 25.38
CA TYR A 159 2.13 3.49 25.24
C TYR A 159 2.63 2.40 24.30
N LYS A 160 3.84 2.56 23.81
CA LYS A 160 4.53 1.60 22.94
C LYS A 160 5.59 0.83 23.71
N VAL A 161 5.78 -0.42 23.32
CA VAL A 161 6.90 -1.26 23.76
C VAL A 161 7.64 -1.75 22.50
N PRO A 162 8.96 -1.57 22.39
CA PRO A 162 9.70 -2.02 21.21
C PRO A 162 9.72 -3.53 21.13
N ILE A 163 9.62 -4.06 19.92
CA ILE A 163 9.86 -5.47 19.58
C ILE A 163 11.28 -5.55 19.05
N LEU A 164 12.10 -6.37 19.67
CA LEU A 164 13.51 -6.48 19.36
C LEU A 164 13.77 -7.74 18.53
N LYS A 165 14.88 -7.76 17.81
CA LYS A 165 15.47 -8.98 17.27
C LYS A 165 15.65 -10.01 18.40
N THR A 166 15.76 -11.29 18.02
CA THR A 166 16.10 -12.30 19.03
C THR A 166 17.52 -12.10 19.55
N GLU A 167 17.84 -12.71 20.68
CA GLU A 167 19.18 -12.63 21.26
C GLU A 167 20.23 -13.22 20.30
N GLU A 168 19.89 -14.34 19.64
CA GLU A 168 20.74 -14.98 18.65
C GLU A 168 21.00 -14.07 17.46
N GLU A 169 19.96 -13.49 16.87
CA GLU A 169 20.08 -12.56 15.73
C GLU A 169 20.88 -11.30 16.09
N PHE A 170 20.83 -10.87 17.35
CA PHE A 170 21.56 -9.71 17.82
C PHE A 170 23.07 -10.00 17.95
N TRP A 171 23.45 -11.19 18.43
CA TRP A 171 24.85 -11.58 18.61
C TRP A 171 25.53 -12.10 17.34
N GLU A 172 24.76 -12.60 16.35
CA GLU A 172 25.26 -12.96 15.02
C GLU A 172 25.61 -11.75 14.14
N TRP A 173 25.15 -10.55 14.52
CA TRP A 173 25.46 -9.34 13.78
C TRP A 173 26.85 -8.81 14.09
N ASP A 174 27.77 -8.97 13.12
CA ASP A 174 29.18 -8.55 13.23
C ASP A 174 29.41 -7.02 13.02
N GLY A 175 28.36 -6.26 12.72
CA GLY A 175 28.40 -4.83 12.45
C GLY A 175 29.06 -4.42 11.12
N LEU A 176 29.52 -5.38 10.32
CA LEU A 176 30.29 -5.19 9.08
C LEU A 176 29.60 -5.74 7.84
N SER A 177 28.69 -6.67 8.00
CA SER A 177 27.95 -7.26 6.88
C SER A 177 26.68 -6.49 6.60
N ASP A 178 26.47 -6.12 5.33
CA ASP A 178 25.20 -5.60 4.77
C ASP A 178 24.07 -6.64 4.76
N VAL A 179 24.18 -7.69 5.54
CA VAL A 179 23.17 -8.73 5.65
C VAL A 179 22.04 -8.18 6.52
N SER A 180 21.09 -7.55 5.90
CA SER A 180 19.75 -7.34 6.44
C SER A 180 19.09 -8.72 6.58
N THR A 181 19.47 -9.46 7.61
CA THR A 181 18.76 -10.67 8.00
C THR A 181 17.40 -10.23 8.51
N GLU A 182 16.35 -10.60 7.77
CA GLU A 182 14.97 -10.44 8.25
C GLU A 182 14.86 -11.11 9.62
N SER A 183 14.43 -10.37 10.62
CA SER A 183 14.25 -10.93 11.96
C SER A 183 12.98 -11.77 12.01
N ILE A 184 13.02 -12.89 12.74
CA ILE A 184 11.83 -13.71 13.02
C ILE A 184 10.76 -12.92 13.79
N ASN A 185 11.17 -11.89 14.56
CA ASN A 185 10.28 -11.03 15.32
C ASN A 185 9.80 -9.82 14.53
N GLU A 186 10.20 -9.65 13.26
CA GLU A 186 9.85 -8.48 12.46
C GLU A 186 8.35 -8.37 12.25
N VAL A 187 7.79 -7.21 12.61
CA VAL A 187 6.39 -6.89 12.33
C VAL A 187 6.32 -6.25 10.95
N LYS A 188 5.89 -7.03 9.96
CA LYS A 188 5.88 -6.62 8.54
C LYS A 188 4.63 -5.83 8.14
N ASP A 189 3.56 -5.90 8.91
CA ASP A 189 2.28 -5.29 8.56
C ASP A 189 1.52 -4.82 9.80
N VAL A 190 0.54 -3.94 9.60
CA VAL A 190 -0.37 -3.47 10.66
C VAL A 190 -1.39 -4.55 11.02
N PRO A 191 -1.97 -4.52 12.25
CA PRO A 191 -3.00 -5.47 12.66
C PRO A 191 -4.21 -5.50 11.70
N ASP A 192 -4.87 -6.66 11.60
CA ASP A 192 -6.07 -6.81 10.78
C ASP A 192 -7.23 -5.95 11.31
N GLU A 193 -7.30 -5.72 12.62
CA GLU A 193 -8.24 -4.80 13.26
C GLU A 193 -8.05 -3.37 12.77
N PHE A 194 -6.80 -2.92 12.59
CA PHE A 194 -6.49 -1.61 12.01
C PHE A 194 -6.94 -1.52 10.55
N LYS A 195 -6.64 -2.55 9.75
CA LYS A 195 -7.08 -2.63 8.34
C LYS A 195 -8.59 -2.57 8.25
N LYS A 196 -9.29 -3.38 9.05
CA LYS A 196 -10.74 -3.40 9.12
C LYS A 196 -11.29 -2.04 9.53
N TRP A 197 -10.73 -1.43 10.57
CA TRP A 197 -11.16 -0.11 11.02
C TRP A 197 -11.02 0.96 9.93
N VAL A 198 -9.92 0.94 9.18
CA VAL A 198 -9.70 1.85 8.03
C VAL A 198 -10.78 1.64 6.96
N LEU A 199 -11.07 0.39 6.60
CA LEU A 199 -12.07 0.04 5.59
C LEU A 199 -13.50 0.43 6.04
N ASP A 200 -13.86 0.16 7.29
CA ASP A 200 -15.18 0.47 7.85
C ASP A 200 -15.41 1.99 7.99
N ASN A 201 -14.34 2.78 8.06
CA ASN A 201 -14.42 4.24 8.25
C ASN A 201 -14.00 5.05 6.99
N GLN A 202 -13.89 4.45 5.80
CA GLN A 202 -13.43 5.12 4.58
C GLN A 202 -14.13 6.45 4.29
N GLN A 203 -15.46 6.49 4.38
CA GLN A 203 -16.23 7.72 4.13
C GLN A 203 -15.92 8.84 5.14
N LYS A 204 -15.70 8.47 6.43
CA LYS A 204 -15.32 9.44 7.46
C LYS A 204 -13.90 9.96 7.24
N ILE A 205 -12.99 9.05 6.84
CA ILE A 205 -11.59 9.38 6.53
C ILE A 205 -11.54 10.35 5.35
N GLU A 206 -12.31 10.11 4.29
CA GLU A 206 -12.34 10.97 3.12
C GLU A 206 -12.89 12.37 3.47
N LYS A 207 -14.01 12.44 4.15
CA LYS A 207 -14.56 13.72 4.65
C LYS A 207 -13.57 14.48 5.57
N ALA A 208 -12.82 13.74 6.41
CA ALA A 208 -11.80 14.33 7.27
C ALA A 208 -10.59 14.83 6.46
N ARG A 209 -10.23 14.13 5.37
CA ARG A 209 -9.19 14.55 4.42
C ARG A 209 -9.57 15.85 3.72
N GLU A 210 -10.77 15.94 3.15
CA GLU A 210 -11.30 17.14 2.49
C GLU A 210 -11.30 18.35 3.44
N ARG A 211 -11.62 18.14 4.72
CA ARG A 211 -11.67 19.18 5.75
C ARG A 211 -10.30 19.46 6.39
N ASN A 212 -9.25 18.76 5.98
CA ASN A 212 -7.92 18.82 6.61
C ASN A 212 -7.94 18.54 8.13
N THR A 213 -8.79 17.58 8.55
CA THR A 213 -9.00 17.22 9.96
C THR A 213 -8.63 15.77 10.28
N LEU A 214 -7.82 15.13 9.41
CA LEU A 214 -7.37 13.76 9.63
C LEU A 214 -6.64 13.61 10.97
N PRO A 215 -6.94 12.57 11.76
CA PRO A 215 -6.13 12.18 12.92
C PRO A 215 -4.67 11.94 12.52
N TYR A 216 -3.74 12.17 13.46
CA TYR A 216 -2.30 12.02 13.20
C TYR A 216 -1.93 10.62 12.69
N PHE A 217 -2.46 9.57 13.31
CA PHE A 217 -2.15 8.19 12.95
C PHE A 217 -2.60 7.80 11.52
N LEU A 218 -3.56 8.53 10.92
CA LEU A 218 -3.91 8.37 9.50
C LEU A 218 -3.07 9.29 8.62
N ARG A 219 -2.87 10.53 9.06
CA ARG A 219 -2.16 11.55 8.30
C ARG A 219 -0.69 11.18 8.10
N ASP A 220 -0.06 10.67 9.15
CA ASP A 220 1.37 10.37 9.16
C ASP A 220 1.69 8.98 8.58
N ASN A 221 0.65 8.16 8.28
CA ASN A 221 0.73 6.83 7.67
C ASN A 221 -0.07 6.72 6.35
N LYS A 222 -0.04 7.77 5.53
CA LYS A 222 -0.82 7.83 4.27
C LYS A 222 -0.57 6.65 3.35
N SER A 223 0.68 6.24 3.19
CA SER A 223 1.08 5.11 2.32
C SER A 223 0.45 3.79 2.80
N ILE A 224 0.46 3.53 4.11
CA ILE A 224 -0.13 2.33 4.69
C ILE A 224 -1.65 2.32 4.47
N VAL A 225 -2.32 3.44 4.75
CA VAL A 225 -3.77 3.57 4.51
C VAL A 225 -4.13 3.41 3.03
N GLN A 226 -3.32 3.96 2.14
CA GLN A 226 -3.51 3.82 0.69
C GLN A 226 -3.32 2.37 0.23
N ASN A 227 -2.30 1.68 0.74
CA ASN A 227 -2.06 0.26 0.44
C ASN A 227 -3.22 -0.63 0.90
N ILE A 228 -3.78 -0.39 2.09
CA ILE A 228 -4.97 -1.12 2.59
C ILE A 228 -6.14 -0.96 1.61
N ASN A 229 -6.42 0.24 1.15
CA ASN A 229 -7.52 0.51 0.21
C ASN A 229 -7.26 -0.13 -1.15
N THR A 230 -6.02 -0.06 -1.66
CA THR A 230 -5.62 -0.67 -2.93
C THR A 230 -5.72 -2.20 -2.87
N GLU A 231 -5.29 -2.82 -1.77
CA GLU A 231 -5.38 -4.27 -1.58
C GLU A 231 -6.84 -4.74 -1.50
N ASN A 232 -7.70 -4.01 -0.80
CA ASN A 232 -9.13 -4.32 -0.74
C ASN A 232 -9.78 -4.26 -2.12
N SER A 233 -9.53 -3.20 -2.88
CA SER A 233 -10.03 -3.06 -4.25
C SER A 233 -9.47 -4.16 -5.17
N ALA A 234 -8.23 -4.61 -4.96
CA ALA A 234 -7.65 -5.73 -5.69
C ALA A 234 -8.37 -7.07 -5.35
N LYS A 235 -8.72 -7.30 -4.08
CA LYS A 235 -9.52 -8.48 -3.65
C LYS A 235 -10.89 -8.48 -4.32
N GLU A 236 -11.57 -7.35 -4.34
CA GLU A 236 -12.86 -7.20 -5.01
C GLU A 236 -12.75 -7.47 -6.52
N LEU A 237 -11.71 -6.95 -7.18
CA LEU A 237 -11.48 -7.20 -8.60
C LEU A 237 -11.25 -8.69 -8.89
N VAL A 238 -10.44 -9.39 -8.08
CA VAL A 238 -10.20 -10.83 -8.23
C VAL A 238 -11.51 -11.63 -8.05
N ASN A 239 -12.31 -11.27 -7.06
CA ASN A 239 -13.61 -11.91 -6.85
C ASN A 239 -14.53 -11.72 -8.07
N ARG A 240 -14.63 -10.51 -8.60
CA ARG A 240 -15.42 -10.23 -9.82
C ARG A 240 -14.86 -10.96 -11.04
N ALA A 241 -13.53 -11.05 -11.17
CA ALA A 241 -12.87 -11.77 -12.27
C ALA A 241 -13.19 -13.28 -12.22
N SER A 242 -13.22 -13.88 -11.04
CA SER A 242 -13.53 -15.31 -10.88
C SER A 242 -14.93 -15.69 -11.35
N LEU A 243 -15.89 -14.79 -11.23
CA LEU A 243 -17.28 -15.00 -11.65
C LEU A 243 -17.44 -15.08 -13.16
N VAL A 244 -16.59 -14.40 -13.92
CA VAL A 244 -16.69 -14.30 -15.40
C VAL A 244 -15.68 -15.15 -16.16
N GLY A 245 -14.81 -15.86 -15.46
CA GLY A 245 -13.78 -16.68 -16.11
C GLY A 245 -14.34 -17.72 -17.09
N LYS A 246 -15.46 -18.38 -16.75
CA LYS A 246 -16.11 -19.34 -17.63
C LYS A 246 -16.68 -18.72 -18.90
N GLU A 247 -17.25 -17.52 -18.80
CA GLU A 247 -17.75 -16.74 -19.93
C GLU A 247 -16.62 -16.42 -20.92
N VAL A 248 -15.50 -15.89 -20.42
CA VAL A 248 -14.32 -15.57 -21.23
C VAL A 248 -13.71 -16.81 -21.87
N GLN A 249 -13.62 -17.91 -21.10
CA GLN A 249 -13.10 -19.18 -21.59
C GLN A 249 -13.97 -19.75 -22.72
N SER A 250 -15.30 -19.79 -22.54
CA SER A 250 -16.25 -20.34 -23.52
C SER A 250 -16.23 -19.54 -24.83
N LEU A 251 -16.16 -18.21 -24.76
CA LEU A 251 -16.02 -17.37 -25.96
C LEU A 251 -14.73 -17.70 -26.73
N ALA A 252 -13.62 -17.74 -26.01
CA ALA A 252 -12.31 -18.01 -26.61
C ALA A 252 -12.27 -19.42 -27.24
N GLU A 253 -12.83 -20.44 -26.57
CA GLU A 253 -12.90 -21.82 -27.08
C GLU A 253 -13.76 -21.95 -28.35
N SER A 254 -14.89 -21.25 -28.37
CA SER A 254 -15.76 -21.25 -29.57
C SER A 254 -14.99 -20.70 -30.79
N ILE A 255 -14.33 -19.57 -30.64
CA ILE A 255 -13.56 -18.92 -31.71
C ILE A 255 -12.34 -19.78 -32.10
N ALA A 256 -11.62 -20.32 -31.13
CA ALA A 256 -10.44 -21.16 -31.39
C ALA A 256 -10.81 -22.41 -32.20
N LYS A 257 -11.95 -23.06 -31.86
CA LYS A 257 -12.45 -24.27 -32.56
C LYS A 257 -12.72 -24.00 -34.03
N ASN A 258 -13.34 -22.85 -34.36
CA ASN A 258 -13.64 -22.46 -35.74
C ASN A 258 -12.35 -22.20 -36.55
N ASN A 259 -11.25 -21.84 -35.88
CA ASN A 259 -10.01 -21.40 -36.49
C ASN A 259 -8.85 -22.42 -36.32
N LYS A 260 -9.15 -23.70 -36.13
CA LYS A 260 -8.15 -24.79 -35.97
C LYS A 260 -7.15 -24.54 -34.83
N GLY A 261 -7.60 -23.81 -33.82
CA GLY A 261 -6.80 -23.41 -32.66
C GLY A 261 -7.18 -24.16 -31.40
N PHE A 262 -6.56 -23.73 -30.31
CA PHE A 262 -6.87 -24.15 -28.96
C PHE A 262 -6.63 -22.99 -27.99
N VAL A 263 -7.10 -23.13 -26.75
CA VAL A 263 -7.10 -22.06 -25.76
C VAL A 263 -6.32 -22.50 -24.52
N THR A 264 -5.58 -21.58 -23.91
CA THR A 264 -4.99 -21.83 -22.60
C THR A 264 -6.06 -21.82 -21.51
N PRO A 265 -5.86 -22.52 -20.39
CA PRO A 265 -6.73 -22.32 -19.23
C PRO A 265 -6.80 -20.85 -18.83
N ILE A 266 -7.95 -20.46 -18.28
CA ILE A 266 -8.13 -19.10 -17.77
C ILE A 266 -7.07 -18.78 -16.70
N ASN A 267 -6.53 -17.59 -16.75
CA ASN A 267 -5.56 -17.12 -15.79
C ASN A 267 -6.12 -15.90 -15.05
N TYR A 268 -6.11 -15.97 -13.73
CA TYR A 268 -6.49 -14.88 -12.85
C TYR A 268 -5.25 -14.23 -12.28
N LYS A 269 -5.17 -12.91 -12.36
CA LYS A 269 -4.07 -12.17 -11.76
C LYS A 269 -4.19 -12.23 -10.24
N SER A 270 -3.07 -12.48 -9.55
CA SER A 270 -3.06 -12.49 -8.08
C SER A 270 -3.29 -11.10 -7.49
N ILE A 271 -3.85 -11.04 -6.28
CA ILE A 271 -4.05 -9.79 -5.53
C ILE A 271 -2.74 -8.99 -5.45
N SER A 272 -1.63 -9.65 -5.08
CA SER A 272 -0.31 -9.01 -4.99
C SER A 272 0.17 -8.42 -6.33
N SER A 273 -0.10 -9.10 -7.45
CA SER A 273 0.25 -8.60 -8.79
C SER A 273 -0.61 -7.41 -9.21
N ILE A 274 -1.89 -7.39 -8.82
CA ILE A 274 -2.82 -6.27 -9.06
C ILE A 274 -2.39 -5.07 -8.22
N THR A 275 -2.18 -5.26 -6.92
CA THR A 275 -1.75 -4.20 -5.99
C THR A 275 -0.44 -3.57 -6.45
N ARG A 276 0.56 -4.41 -6.77
CA ARG A 276 1.86 -3.92 -7.30
C ARG A 276 1.68 -3.11 -8.57
N LYS A 277 0.88 -3.60 -9.54
CA LYS A 277 0.66 -2.88 -10.81
C LYS A 277 -0.05 -1.55 -10.57
N ALA A 278 -1.11 -1.55 -9.76
CA ALA A 278 -1.85 -0.34 -9.43
C ALA A 278 -0.94 0.72 -8.77
N THR A 279 -0.13 0.31 -7.80
CA THR A 279 0.81 1.20 -7.11
C THR A 279 1.91 1.73 -8.05
N THR A 280 2.50 0.85 -8.88
CA THR A 280 3.60 1.23 -9.79
C THR A 280 3.14 2.15 -10.92
N GLU A 281 1.94 1.92 -11.46
CA GLU A 281 1.39 2.70 -12.58
C GLU A 281 0.56 3.89 -12.11
N GLY A 282 0.30 4.05 -10.81
CA GLY A 282 -0.52 5.13 -10.24
C GLY A 282 -1.99 5.07 -10.66
N ILE A 283 -2.52 3.88 -10.91
CA ILE A 283 -3.90 3.63 -11.35
C ILE A 283 -4.71 2.92 -10.25
N THR A 284 -6.02 2.90 -10.40
CA THR A 284 -6.84 2.09 -9.50
C THR A 284 -6.82 0.61 -9.92
N PRO A 285 -7.03 -0.35 -9.01
CA PRO A 285 -7.17 -1.76 -9.39
C PRO A 285 -8.24 -2.00 -10.46
N TYR A 286 -9.31 -1.21 -10.47
CA TYR A 286 -10.40 -1.33 -11.46
C TYR A 286 -10.02 -0.92 -12.89
N ASP A 287 -8.91 -0.17 -13.07
CA ASP A 287 -8.36 0.16 -14.39
C ASP A 287 -7.57 -0.99 -15.02
N ILE A 288 -7.29 -2.05 -14.26
CA ILE A 288 -6.53 -3.21 -14.72
C ILE A 288 -7.40 -4.09 -15.61
N LYS A 289 -7.00 -4.24 -16.87
CA LYS A 289 -7.75 -4.93 -17.93
C LYS A 289 -7.37 -6.40 -18.11
N ASP A 290 -6.37 -6.89 -17.40
CA ASP A 290 -5.82 -8.24 -17.45
C ASP A 290 -5.97 -9.00 -16.12
N ALA A 291 -7.00 -8.64 -15.33
CA ALA A 291 -7.34 -9.36 -14.10
C ALA A 291 -7.81 -10.80 -14.37
N VAL A 292 -8.47 -10.99 -15.49
CA VAL A 292 -8.85 -12.29 -16.05
C VAL A 292 -8.41 -12.35 -17.51
N ARG A 293 -7.67 -13.37 -17.88
CA ARG A 293 -7.15 -13.51 -19.25
C ARG A 293 -7.08 -14.96 -19.71
N THR A 294 -7.13 -15.17 -21.02
CA THR A 294 -6.81 -16.41 -21.69
C THR A 294 -6.07 -16.13 -23.00
N THR A 295 -5.52 -17.18 -23.63
CA THR A 295 -4.81 -17.03 -24.90
C THR A 295 -5.36 -18.03 -25.91
N ILE A 296 -5.80 -17.53 -27.06
CA ILE A 296 -6.12 -18.31 -28.24
C ILE A 296 -4.85 -18.54 -29.00
N ILE A 297 -4.54 -19.80 -29.29
CA ILE A 297 -3.34 -20.21 -30.04
C ILE A 297 -3.80 -20.80 -31.36
N VAL A 298 -3.42 -20.15 -32.48
CA VAL A 298 -3.83 -20.51 -33.83
C VAL A 298 -2.64 -20.49 -34.79
N PRO A 299 -2.74 -21.19 -35.97
CA PRO A 299 -1.79 -20.99 -37.05
C PRO A 299 -1.71 -19.53 -37.48
N LYS A 300 -0.55 -19.07 -37.92
CA LYS A 300 -0.31 -17.67 -38.35
C LYS A 300 -1.34 -17.19 -39.38
N SER A 301 -1.75 -18.06 -40.31
CA SER A 301 -2.78 -17.76 -41.34
C SER A 301 -4.19 -17.53 -40.79
N GLN A 302 -4.48 -17.89 -39.55
CA GLN A 302 -5.79 -17.73 -38.92
C GLN A 302 -5.87 -16.53 -37.98
N ILE A 303 -4.78 -15.86 -37.70
CA ILE A 303 -4.72 -14.76 -36.74
C ILE A 303 -5.70 -13.64 -37.12
N ASP A 304 -5.67 -13.16 -38.36
CA ASP A 304 -6.53 -12.06 -38.80
C ASP A 304 -8.03 -12.43 -38.76
N GLN A 305 -8.37 -13.68 -39.09
CA GLN A 305 -9.74 -14.17 -38.99
C GLN A 305 -10.21 -14.19 -37.54
N VAL A 306 -9.39 -14.71 -36.61
CA VAL A 306 -9.71 -14.72 -35.17
C VAL A 306 -9.89 -13.30 -34.63
N LEU A 307 -9.03 -12.38 -35.05
CA LEU A 307 -9.13 -10.98 -34.61
C LEU A 307 -10.39 -10.29 -35.14
N ASN A 308 -10.81 -10.63 -36.37
CA ASN A 308 -12.06 -10.13 -36.94
C ASN A 308 -13.27 -10.69 -36.18
N GLU A 309 -13.33 -12.01 -35.95
CA GLU A 309 -14.41 -12.64 -35.18
C GLU A 309 -14.54 -12.05 -33.74
N LEU A 310 -13.39 -11.79 -33.07
CA LEU A 310 -13.38 -11.12 -31.78
C LEU A 310 -13.83 -9.67 -31.86
N SER A 311 -13.46 -8.95 -32.93
CA SER A 311 -13.80 -7.53 -33.10
C SER A 311 -15.27 -7.30 -33.49
N GLU A 312 -15.91 -8.29 -34.11
CA GLU A 312 -17.33 -8.29 -34.48
C GLU A 312 -18.24 -8.75 -33.33
N ASN A 313 -17.66 -9.24 -32.22
CA ASN A 313 -18.42 -9.67 -31.07
C ASN A 313 -18.97 -8.47 -30.27
N ASP A 314 -20.21 -8.54 -29.82
CA ASP A 314 -20.89 -7.46 -29.06
C ASP A 314 -20.13 -7.03 -27.79
N SER A 315 -19.33 -7.92 -27.22
CA SER A 315 -18.50 -7.65 -26.05
C SER A 315 -17.18 -6.94 -26.36
N PHE A 316 -16.87 -6.68 -27.63
CA PHE A 316 -15.60 -6.08 -28.04
C PHE A 316 -15.40 -4.67 -27.47
N VAL A 317 -14.21 -4.40 -26.94
CA VAL A 317 -13.83 -3.08 -26.40
C VAL A 317 -12.68 -2.50 -27.17
N ARG A 318 -11.59 -3.28 -27.40
CA ARG A 318 -10.37 -2.78 -28.00
C ARG A 318 -9.49 -3.92 -28.55
N LEU A 319 -8.84 -3.64 -29.66
CA LEU A 319 -7.76 -4.46 -30.20
C LEU A 319 -6.43 -3.70 -30.13
N LYS A 320 -5.39 -4.33 -29.60
CA LYS A 320 -4.00 -3.89 -29.65
C LYS A 320 -3.18 -4.92 -30.41
N ARG A 321 -2.81 -4.58 -31.64
CA ARG A 321 -1.87 -5.38 -32.45
C ARG A 321 -0.43 -4.99 -32.10
N GLN A 322 0.38 -5.95 -31.70
CA GLN A 322 1.82 -5.77 -31.53
C GLN A 322 2.51 -6.31 -32.77
N LYS A 323 3.16 -5.42 -33.51
CA LYS A 323 3.89 -5.76 -34.71
C LYS A 323 5.33 -6.20 -34.37
N PRO A 324 5.99 -7.00 -35.23
CA PRO A 324 7.40 -7.39 -35.04
C PRO A 324 8.35 -6.22 -34.82
N GLU A 325 8.06 -5.10 -35.47
CA GLU A 325 8.86 -3.86 -35.38
C GLU A 325 8.54 -3.08 -34.09
N SER A 326 7.52 -3.50 -33.36
CA SER A 326 7.16 -2.86 -32.10
C SER A 326 8.12 -3.27 -30.98
N PHE A 327 7.98 -2.63 -29.87
CA PHE A 327 8.76 -2.81 -28.67
C PHE A 327 9.20 -4.26 -28.41
N MET A 328 10.50 -4.49 -28.33
CA MET A 328 11.17 -5.77 -28.04
C MET A 328 10.88 -6.93 -29.02
N GLY A 329 10.30 -6.69 -30.18
CA GLY A 329 10.13 -7.72 -31.24
C GLY A 329 8.98 -8.71 -31.03
N TYR A 330 8.23 -8.62 -29.94
CA TYR A 330 7.08 -9.48 -29.65
C TYR A 330 5.87 -9.09 -30.51
N SER A 331 5.27 -10.06 -31.22
CA SER A 331 4.15 -9.84 -32.15
C SER A 331 2.83 -10.45 -31.73
N GLY A 332 2.53 -10.49 -30.45
CA GLY A 332 1.24 -10.94 -29.93
C GLY A 332 0.12 -9.91 -30.13
N ASN A 333 -1.13 -10.38 -30.15
CA ASN A 333 -2.30 -9.52 -30.24
C ASN A 333 -3.10 -9.60 -28.96
N ILE A 334 -3.69 -8.48 -28.52
CA ILE A 334 -4.47 -8.36 -27.30
C ILE A 334 -5.84 -7.80 -27.66
N VAL A 335 -6.87 -8.54 -27.35
CA VAL A 335 -8.26 -8.10 -27.46
C VAL A 335 -8.81 -7.94 -26.05
N ASN A 336 -9.36 -6.77 -25.75
CA ASN A 336 -10.14 -6.57 -24.54
C ASN A 336 -11.64 -6.70 -24.85
N ILE A 337 -12.35 -7.43 -24.01
CA ILE A 337 -13.79 -7.62 -24.08
C ILE A 337 -14.44 -7.20 -22.77
N GLN A 338 -15.68 -6.72 -22.83
CA GLN A 338 -16.49 -6.43 -21.65
C GLN A 338 -17.30 -7.68 -21.28
N THR A 339 -17.20 -8.11 -20.04
CA THR A 339 -17.91 -9.28 -19.52
C THR A 339 -19.30 -8.90 -18.99
N SER A 340 -20.15 -9.89 -18.72
CA SER A 340 -21.52 -9.72 -18.22
C SER A 340 -21.62 -8.89 -16.93
N ASN A 341 -20.58 -8.88 -16.09
CA ASN A 341 -20.54 -8.04 -14.88
C ASN A 341 -19.82 -6.70 -15.07
N GLY A 342 -19.57 -6.30 -16.34
CA GLY A 342 -18.94 -5.03 -16.69
C GLY A 342 -17.41 -4.98 -16.53
N LEU A 343 -16.77 -6.09 -16.15
CA LEU A 343 -15.32 -6.17 -16.05
C LEU A 343 -14.70 -6.29 -17.44
N ILE A 344 -13.52 -5.68 -17.64
CA ILE A 344 -12.75 -5.85 -18.86
C ILE A 344 -11.83 -7.08 -18.72
N ALA A 345 -11.97 -8.03 -19.63
CA ALA A 345 -11.13 -9.21 -19.73
C ALA A 345 -10.15 -9.09 -20.92
N GLU A 346 -9.09 -9.87 -20.87
CA GLU A 346 -8.06 -9.91 -21.92
C GLU A 346 -8.03 -11.27 -22.62
N ILE A 347 -8.24 -11.28 -23.93
CA ILE A 347 -7.99 -12.44 -24.79
C ILE A 347 -6.75 -12.14 -25.64
N GLN A 348 -5.68 -12.90 -25.42
CA GLN A 348 -4.49 -12.84 -26.26
C GLN A 348 -4.66 -13.77 -27.45
N VAL A 349 -4.16 -13.37 -28.63
CA VAL A 349 -4.14 -14.19 -29.83
C VAL A 349 -2.69 -14.34 -30.31
N ASN A 350 -2.19 -15.57 -30.29
CA ASN A 350 -0.79 -15.90 -30.55
C ASN A 350 -0.64 -17.14 -31.45
N THR A 351 0.57 -17.33 -31.97
CA THR A 351 1.00 -18.60 -32.54
C THR A 351 1.69 -19.47 -31.50
N ASP A 352 1.79 -20.77 -31.76
CA ASP A 352 2.53 -21.72 -30.93
C ASP A 352 4.03 -21.36 -30.83
N ARG A 353 4.63 -20.87 -31.92
CA ARG A 353 6.02 -20.38 -31.94
C ARG A 353 6.22 -19.18 -31.01
N MET A 354 5.26 -18.27 -31.00
CA MET A 354 5.36 -17.08 -30.16
C MET A 354 5.18 -17.43 -28.66
N ILE A 355 4.34 -18.40 -28.34
CA ILE A 355 4.23 -18.95 -26.98
C ILE A 355 5.52 -19.64 -26.56
N TYR A 356 6.14 -20.44 -27.45
CA TYR A 356 7.42 -21.07 -27.19
C TYR A 356 8.52 -20.03 -26.88
N ALA A 357 8.56 -18.95 -27.63
CA ALA A 357 9.57 -17.90 -27.44
C ALA A 357 9.36 -17.08 -26.17
N LYS A 358 8.09 -16.78 -25.82
CA LYS A 358 7.73 -15.87 -24.74
C LYS A 358 7.70 -16.57 -23.39
N GLU A 359 6.96 -17.67 -23.24
CA GLU A 359 6.67 -18.28 -21.95
C GLU A 359 7.88 -19.07 -21.42
N LYS A 360 8.01 -19.18 -20.09
CA LYS A 360 9.04 -20.04 -19.49
C LYS A 360 8.93 -21.45 -20.03
N PRO A 361 10.05 -22.18 -20.21
CA PRO A 361 10.04 -23.50 -20.84
C PRO A 361 9.04 -24.48 -20.24
N GLU A 362 8.86 -24.47 -18.92
CA GLU A 362 7.93 -25.31 -18.20
C GLU A 362 6.46 -24.97 -18.52
N ASP A 363 6.14 -23.67 -18.55
CA ASP A 363 4.81 -23.18 -18.91
C ASP A 363 4.51 -23.39 -20.39
N ALA A 364 5.48 -23.12 -21.27
CA ALA A 364 5.35 -23.37 -22.69
C ALA A 364 5.11 -24.86 -22.99
N LYS A 365 5.81 -25.78 -22.33
CA LYS A 365 5.57 -27.24 -22.44
C LYS A 365 4.18 -27.62 -21.96
N ARG A 366 3.71 -27.07 -20.86
CA ARG A 366 2.36 -27.32 -20.33
C ARG A 366 1.27 -26.84 -21.31
N ILE A 367 1.47 -25.69 -21.95
CA ILE A 367 0.51 -25.08 -22.88
C ILE A 367 0.51 -25.79 -24.22
N LEU A 368 1.68 -26.02 -24.81
CA LEU A 368 1.82 -26.56 -26.17
C LEU A 368 1.84 -28.11 -26.21
N GLY A 369 2.12 -28.73 -25.11
CA GLY A 369 2.50 -30.14 -25.04
C GLY A 369 3.94 -30.39 -25.49
N GLU A 370 4.56 -31.42 -24.92
CA GLU A 370 6.00 -31.71 -25.12
C GLU A 370 6.36 -31.97 -26.59
N LYS A 371 5.46 -32.61 -27.36
CA LYS A 371 5.69 -32.90 -28.78
C LYS A 371 5.80 -31.64 -29.65
N ARG A 372 4.88 -30.69 -29.49
CA ARG A 372 4.91 -29.41 -30.22
C ARG A 372 6.10 -28.57 -29.76
N TRP A 373 6.35 -28.52 -28.46
CA TRP A 373 7.49 -27.77 -27.91
C TRP A 373 8.83 -28.25 -28.50
N LYS A 374 9.08 -29.58 -28.50
CA LYS A 374 10.29 -30.17 -29.12
C LYS A 374 10.37 -29.93 -30.65
N ASN A 375 9.25 -29.99 -31.34
CA ASN A 375 9.20 -29.73 -32.77
C ASN A 375 9.62 -28.29 -33.10
N ILE A 376 9.12 -27.30 -32.37
CA ILE A 376 9.50 -25.90 -32.52
C ILE A 376 11.00 -25.70 -32.22
N GLN A 377 11.50 -26.32 -31.15
CA GLN A 377 12.91 -26.28 -30.77
C GLN A 377 13.80 -26.81 -31.90
N ASN A 378 13.44 -27.97 -32.49
CA ASN A 378 14.18 -28.57 -33.55
C ASN A 378 14.15 -27.75 -34.85
N GLN A 379 13.02 -27.14 -35.17
CA GLN A 379 12.84 -26.30 -36.34
C GLN A 379 13.60 -24.98 -36.25
N THR A 380 13.66 -24.37 -35.07
CA THR A 380 14.27 -23.05 -34.88
C THR A 380 15.72 -23.11 -34.41
N GLY A 381 16.14 -24.23 -33.83
CA GLY A 381 17.45 -24.35 -33.17
C GLY A 381 17.64 -23.44 -31.94
N MET A 382 16.60 -22.69 -31.55
CA MET A 382 16.67 -21.66 -30.52
C MET A 382 16.12 -22.17 -29.20
N LYS A 383 16.66 -21.66 -28.07
CA LYS A 383 16.16 -21.93 -26.73
C LYS A 383 14.86 -21.16 -26.51
N GLY A 384 13.81 -21.83 -26.05
CA GLY A 384 12.53 -21.19 -25.68
C GLY A 384 12.60 -20.37 -24.39
N GLY A 385 11.67 -19.44 -24.22
CA GLY A 385 11.45 -18.70 -22.98
C GLY A 385 12.38 -17.52 -22.72
N LEU A 386 13.27 -17.17 -23.63
CA LEU A 386 14.18 -16.03 -23.46
C LEU A 386 13.47 -14.68 -23.57
N GLY A 387 12.35 -14.62 -24.28
CA GLY A 387 11.58 -13.38 -24.44
C GLY A 387 11.09 -12.81 -23.12
N HIS A 388 10.54 -13.66 -22.24
CA HIS A 388 10.15 -13.24 -20.90
C HIS A 388 11.34 -12.77 -20.05
N LYS A 389 12.47 -13.48 -20.15
CA LYS A 389 13.70 -13.13 -19.43
C LYS A 389 14.21 -11.74 -19.85
N TYR A 390 14.28 -11.45 -21.16
CA TYR A 390 14.69 -10.13 -21.66
C TYR A 390 13.76 -9.02 -21.16
N TYR A 391 12.45 -9.26 -21.12
CA TYR A 391 11.49 -8.30 -20.60
C TYR A 391 11.72 -8.03 -19.12
N GLU A 392 11.90 -9.05 -18.28
CA GLU A 392 12.15 -8.89 -16.84
C GLU A 392 13.47 -8.15 -16.55
N GLU A 393 14.53 -8.43 -17.32
CA GLU A 393 15.80 -7.71 -17.21
C GLU A 393 15.68 -6.23 -17.62
N TRP A 394 14.93 -5.97 -18.69
CA TRP A 394 14.75 -4.62 -19.22
C TRP A 394 13.91 -3.72 -18.32
N ARG A 395 12.82 -4.25 -17.78
CA ARG A 395 11.83 -3.42 -17.05
C ARG A 395 12.37 -2.79 -15.77
N VAL A 396 13.44 -3.32 -15.18
CA VAL A 396 14.08 -2.80 -13.96
C VAL A 396 15.20 -1.81 -14.25
N LEU A 397 15.54 -1.59 -15.51
CA LEU A 397 16.58 -0.66 -15.94
C LEU A 397 15.99 0.69 -16.34
N ASP A 398 16.82 1.73 -16.22
CA ASP A 398 16.50 3.02 -16.85
C ASP A 398 16.48 2.82 -18.39
N LYS A 399 15.41 3.29 -19.03
CA LYS A 399 15.17 3.14 -20.47
C LYS A 399 16.21 3.88 -21.32
N ALA A 400 16.87 4.88 -20.78
CA ALA A 400 17.96 5.61 -21.42
C ALA A 400 19.31 4.88 -21.32
N ASP A 401 19.43 3.83 -20.49
CA ASP A 401 20.67 3.09 -20.30
C ASP A 401 21.02 2.28 -21.56
N LYS A 402 22.30 2.34 -21.98
CA LYS A 402 22.86 1.52 -23.08
C LYS A 402 22.65 0.02 -22.87
N LYS A 403 22.60 -0.43 -21.59
CA LYS A 403 22.30 -1.82 -21.25
C LYS A 403 20.87 -2.19 -21.58
N ALA A 404 19.91 -1.30 -21.31
CA ALA A 404 18.51 -1.49 -21.66
C ALA A 404 18.33 -1.57 -23.19
N GLN A 405 19.00 -0.70 -23.95
CA GLN A 405 18.99 -0.72 -25.45
C GLN A 405 19.54 -2.03 -26.02
N LYS A 406 20.67 -2.53 -25.50
CA LYS A 406 21.23 -3.83 -25.91
C LYS A 406 20.30 -5.01 -25.63
N ILE A 407 19.53 -4.96 -24.54
CA ILE A 407 18.52 -6.00 -24.22
C ILE A 407 17.37 -5.95 -25.24
N VAL A 408 16.93 -4.75 -25.63
CA VAL A 408 15.90 -4.58 -26.67
C VAL A 408 16.38 -5.17 -28.02
N GLU A 409 17.60 -4.86 -28.46
CA GLU A 409 18.17 -5.40 -29.68
C GLU A 409 18.22 -6.94 -29.67
N LYS A 410 18.74 -7.54 -28.59
CA LYS A 410 18.77 -9.00 -28.41
C LYS A 410 17.40 -9.62 -28.44
N SER A 411 16.41 -8.95 -27.84
CA SER A 411 15.03 -9.41 -27.82
C SER A 411 14.41 -9.39 -29.22
N ILE A 412 14.62 -8.32 -29.99
CA ILE A 412 14.15 -8.21 -31.38
C ILE A 412 14.76 -9.31 -32.24
N GLU A 413 16.08 -9.48 -32.18
CA GLU A 413 16.78 -10.56 -32.89
C GLU A 413 16.20 -11.93 -32.52
N TYR A 414 16.07 -12.21 -31.24
CA TYR A 414 15.50 -13.46 -30.75
C TYR A 414 14.10 -13.73 -31.29
N TYR A 415 13.17 -12.78 -31.18
CA TYR A 415 11.80 -12.96 -31.65
C TYR A 415 11.69 -13.08 -33.17
N SER A 416 12.62 -12.54 -33.94
CA SER A 416 12.63 -12.66 -35.42
C SER A 416 12.68 -14.11 -35.92
N HIS A 417 13.23 -15.03 -35.13
CA HIS A 417 13.28 -16.47 -35.44
C HIS A 417 11.93 -17.19 -35.28
N PHE A 418 10.93 -16.54 -34.70
CA PHE A 418 9.63 -17.15 -34.37
C PHE A 418 8.44 -16.48 -35.07
N GLN A 419 8.70 -15.50 -35.91
CA GLN A 419 7.68 -14.73 -36.64
C GLN A 419 7.13 -15.43 -37.88
#